data_1e1203a9ecac21951f8fba51a1963548
#
_entry.id   1e1203a9ecac21951f8fba51a1963548
#
_cell.length_a   1.000
_cell.length_b   1.000
_cell.length_c   1.000
_cell.angle_alpha   90.00
_cell.angle_beta   90.00
_cell.angle_gamma   90.00
#
_symmetry.space_group_name_H-M   'P 1'
#
loop_
_entity.id
_entity.type
_entity.pdbx_description
1 polymer ?
#
loop_
_entity_poly.entity_id
_entity_poly.type
_entity_poly.pdbx_seq_one_letter_code
_entity_poly.pdbx_strand_id
1 'polypeptide(L)'
;NKKRITEIDAQNKLEKFRKINKNYLFPSFNTIAGTGPNGAIVHYKTSKKSNKIIKKNDIFLCDSGGQYKYGTTDVTRTICFSKQQKSIRDKFTKVLKGHIAVATTNIKKYKNGKQIDARARQFLKKDGLDYAHGTGHGVGFFSNVHEGPQSISKYNTVKLEEGMVLSNEPGYYKKGYYGIRIENLVYIKKNKKKLQFENLTLAPIEKDLI
;
A
#
# COMPACT_ATOMS: atom_id res chain seq x y z
N ASN A 1 27.37 21.09 -0.24
CA ASN A 1 26.31 20.83 -1.24
C ASN A 1 25.45 19.67 -0.74
N LYS A 2 24.26 19.94 -0.20
CA LYS A 2 23.31 18.88 0.11
C LYS A 2 22.86 18.23 -1.21
N LYS A 3 23.17 16.94 -1.40
CA LYS A 3 22.78 16.18 -2.56
C LYS A 3 21.25 16.22 -2.73
N ARG A 4 20.76 16.73 -3.86
CA ARG A 4 19.33 16.70 -4.19
C ARG A 4 18.94 15.27 -4.57
N ILE A 5 18.02 14.68 -3.84
CA ILE A 5 17.53 13.31 -4.06
C ILE A 5 16.28 13.39 -4.94
N THR A 6 16.22 12.58 -5.97
CA THR A 6 15.07 12.48 -6.88
C THR A 6 14.28 11.20 -6.64
N GLU A 7 13.10 11.09 -7.25
CA GLU A 7 12.26 9.88 -7.24
C GLU A 7 13.04 8.68 -7.81
N ILE A 8 13.79 8.86 -8.90
CA ILE A 8 14.65 7.81 -9.49
C ILE A 8 15.77 7.40 -8.52
N ASP A 9 16.39 8.35 -7.82
CA ASP A 9 17.43 8.04 -6.83
C ASP A 9 16.86 7.19 -5.68
N ALA A 10 15.66 7.52 -5.20
CA ALA A 10 14.97 6.77 -4.15
C ALA A 10 14.64 5.34 -4.62
N GLN A 11 14.07 5.18 -5.82
CA GLN A 11 13.79 3.89 -6.44
C GLN A 11 15.07 3.04 -6.56
N ASN A 12 16.14 3.61 -7.12
CA ASN A 12 17.40 2.91 -7.31
C ASN A 12 18.06 2.52 -5.98
N LYS A 13 17.93 3.36 -4.96
CA LYS A 13 18.46 3.06 -3.63
C LYS A 13 17.73 1.90 -2.97
N LEU A 14 16.40 1.87 -3.09
CA LEU A 14 15.58 0.78 -2.58
C LEU A 14 15.91 -0.55 -3.27
N GLU A 15 16.05 -0.53 -4.58
CA GLU A 15 16.48 -1.70 -5.37
C GLU A 15 17.86 -2.20 -4.94
N LYS A 16 18.82 -1.30 -4.68
CA LYS A 16 20.14 -1.68 -4.15
C LYS A 16 20.03 -2.37 -2.79
N PHE A 17 19.15 -1.91 -1.91
CA PHE A 17 18.92 -2.57 -0.62
C PHE A 17 18.35 -3.98 -0.77
N ARG A 18 17.39 -4.18 -1.69
CA ARG A 18 16.84 -5.52 -1.95
C ARG A 18 17.89 -6.48 -2.50
N LYS A 19 18.78 -6.03 -3.37
CA LYS A 19 19.89 -6.82 -3.96
C LYS A 19 20.92 -7.32 -2.94
N ILE A 20 20.95 -6.78 -1.73
CA ILE A 20 21.80 -7.31 -0.65
C ILE A 20 21.31 -8.69 -0.18
N ASN A 21 20.01 -8.97 -0.30
CA ASN A 21 19.45 -10.26 0.07
C ASN A 21 19.69 -11.28 -1.06
N LYS A 22 20.45 -12.35 -0.73
CA LYS A 22 20.80 -13.43 -1.69
C LYS A 22 19.62 -14.18 -2.29
N ASN A 23 18.43 -14.06 -1.69
CA ASN A 23 17.21 -14.68 -2.19
C ASN A 23 16.39 -13.74 -3.07
N TYR A 24 16.77 -12.46 -3.19
CA TYR A 24 16.13 -11.50 -4.10
C TYR A 24 16.48 -11.83 -5.55
N LEU A 25 15.48 -11.76 -6.43
CA LEU A 25 15.63 -12.07 -7.85
C LEU A 25 15.45 -10.81 -8.72
N PHE A 26 14.30 -10.16 -8.61
CA PHE A 26 13.92 -8.97 -9.38
C PHE A 26 12.73 -8.25 -8.71
N PRO A 27 12.38 -7.02 -9.14
CA PRO A 27 11.18 -6.34 -8.66
C PRO A 27 9.92 -7.14 -9.01
N SER A 28 8.98 -7.28 -8.06
CA SER A 28 7.68 -7.93 -8.33
C SER A 28 6.80 -7.10 -9.28
N PHE A 29 7.05 -5.80 -9.33
CA PHE A 29 6.47 -4.83 -10.26
C PHE A 29 7.35 -3.58 -10.35
N ASN A 30 7.06 -2.68 -11.31
CA ASN A 30 7.77 -1.42 -11.43
C ASN A 30 7.49 -0.51 -10.22
N THR A 31 8.54 -0.17 -9.47
CA THR A 31 8.42 0.69 -8.29
C THR A 31 7.72 2.02 -8.63
N ILE A 32 6.73 2.38 -7.83
CA ILE A 32 6.06 3.67 -7.85
C ILE A 32 6.75 4.53 -6.78
N ALA A 33 7.47 5.56 -7.19
CA ALA A 33 8.12 6.51 -6.30
C ALA A 33 7.68 7.91 -6.69
N GLY A 34 6.64 8.43 -6.04
CA GLY A 34 5.99 9.68 -6.41
C GLY A 34 6.03 10.73 -5.30
N THR A 35 6.63 11.91 -5.58
CA THR A 35 6.64 13.05 -4.66
C THR A 35 5.62 14.10 -5.07
N GLY A 36 4.90 14.66 -4.09
CA GLY A 36 3.87 15.66 -4.34
C GLY A 36 2.84 15.22 -5.39
N PRO A 37 2.64 15.98 -6.48
CA PRO A 37 1.64 15.66 -7.52
C PRO A 37 1.82 14.30 -8.18
N ASN A 38 3.06 13.79 -8.30
CA ASN A 38 3.31 12.47 -8.87
C ASN A 38 2.75 11.34 -7.99
N GLY A 39 2.77 11.51 -6.67
CA GLY A 39 2.16 10.57 -5.72
C GLY A 39 0.63 10.49 -5.83
N ALA A 40 -0.02 11.48 -6.46
CA ALA A 40 -1.45 11.46 -6.70
C ALA A 40 -1.88 10.55 -7.88
N ILE A 41 -0.93 10.05 -8.66
CA ILE A 41 -1.17 9.14 -9.78
C ILE A 41 -1.01 7.71 -9.25
N VAL A 42 -2.11 6.97 -9.16
CA VAL A 42 -2.17 5.64 -8.50
C VAL A 42 -1.10 4.68 -9.03
N HIS A 43 -0.95 4.59 -10.35
CA HIS A 43 0.06 3.76 -11.02
C HIS A 43 1.12 4.65 -11.68
N TYR A 44 1.71 5.57 -10.91
CA TYR A 44 2.74 6.47 -11.40
C TYR A 44 3.96 5.68 -11.89
N LYS A 45 4.38 5.97 -13.10
CA LYS A 45 5.60 5.41 -13.69
C LYS A 45 6.67 6.48 -13.75
N THR A 46 7.66 6.36 -12.89
CA THR A 46 8.80 7.29 -12.87
C THR A 46 9.59 7.20 -14.18
N SER A 47 9.88 8.34 -14.79
CA SER A 47 10.66 8.44 -16.03
C SER A 47 11.58 9.65 -15.97
N LYS A 48 12.58 9.73 -16.85
CA LYS A 48 13.48 10.90 -16.92
C LYS A 48 12.70 12.21 -17.10
N LYS A 49 11.57 12.20 -17.84
CA LYS A 49 10.73 13.39 -18.10
C LYS A 49 9.87 13.79 -16.90
N SER A 50 9.38 12.82 -16.12
CA SER A 50 8.47 13.06 -15.00
C SER A 50 9.16 13.12 -13.63
N ASN A 51 10.44 12.71 -13.56
CA ASN A 51 11.25 12.63 -12.35
C ASN A 51 11.34 13.98 -11.61
N LYS A 52 11.02 13.99 -10.33
CA LYS A 52 11.06 15.18 -9.48
C LYS A 52 12.07 15.03 -8.34
N ILE A 53 12.60 16.17 -7.89
CA ILE A 53 13.37 16.27 -6.65
C ILE A 53 12.38 16.14 -5.49
N ILE A 54 12.69 15.27 -4.54
CA ILE A 54 11.94 15.11 -3.29
C ILE A 54 12.31 16.28 -2.37
N LYS A 55 11.33 17.14 -2.08
CA LYS A 55 11.53 18.33 -1.25
C LYS A 55 11.12 18.03 0.21
N LYS A 56 11.69 18.79 1.14
CA LYS A 56 11.41 18.66 2.58
C LYS A 56 9.91 18.75 2.93
N ASN A 57 9.16 19.58 2.21
CA ASN A 57 7.73 19.80 2.48
C ASN A 57 6.80 18.88 1.66
N ASP A 58 7.37 18.00 0.85
CA ASP A 58 6.57 17.08 0.03
C ASP A 58 6.06 15.90 0.88
N ILE A 59 4.93 15.36 0.42
CA ILE A 59 4.49 14.01 0.75
C ILE A 59 5.10 13.09 -0.32
N PHE A 60 5.77 12.04 0.11
CA PHE A 60 6.40 11.05 -0.76
C PHE A 60 5.70 9.70 -0.58
N LEU A 61 5.14 9.19 -1.67
CA LEU A 61 4.55 7.86 -1.73
C LEU A 61 5.53 6.92 -2.43
N CYS A 62 5.88 5.82 -1.75
CA CYS A 62 6.71 4.77 -2.31
C CYS A 62 5.99 3.43 -2.20
N ASP A 63 5.70 2.85 -3.35
CA ASP A 63 5.08 1.55 -3.50
C ASP A 63 6.02 0.64 -4.29
N SER A 64 6.39 -0.49 -3.70
CA SER A 64 7.44 -1.35 -4.26
C SER A 64 7.39 -2.75 -3.68
N GLY A 65 7.78 -3.70 -4.50
CA GLY A 65 7.87 -5.09 -4.09
C GLY A 65 9.06 -5.79 -4.73
N GLY A 66 9.36 -6.98 -4.25
CA GLY A 66 10.41 -7.85 -4.78
C GLY A 66 9.92 -9.27 -4.92
N GLN A 67 10.41 -9.92 -5.96
CA GLN A 67 10.32 -11.34 -6.13
C GLN A 67 11.53 -11.98 -5.47
N TYR A 68 11.26 -12.87 -4.56
CA TYR A 68 12.27 -13.66 -3.84
C TYR A 68 12.06 -15.15 -4.13
N LYS A 69 13.09 -15.97 -3.89
CA LYS A 69 12.98 -17.43 -4.04
C LYS A 69 11.84 -18.06 -3.23
N TYR A 70 11.43 -17.40 -2.15
CA TYR A 70 10.45 -17.93 -1.19
C TYR A 70 9.21 -17.05 -1.06
N GLY A 71 8.94 -16.19 -2.02
CA GLY A 71 7.70 -15.40 -2.03
C GLY A 71 7.79 -14.10 -2.81
N THR A 72 6.64 -13.50 -3.00
CA THR A 72 6.44 -12.21 -3.66
C THR A 72 6.06 -11.16 -2.62
N THR A 73 6.66 -9.97 -2.67
CA THR A 73 6.35 -8.89 -1.72
C THR A 73 5.75 -7.68 -2.43
N ASP A 74 4.95 -6.95 -1.66
CA ASP A 74 4.29 -5.71 -2.04
C ASP A 74 4.11 -4.83 -0.81
N VAL A 75 4.51 -3.57 -0.88
CA VAL A 75 4.37 -2.62 0.24
C VAL A 75 4.36 -1.18 -0.23
N THR A 76 3.38 -0.42 0.24
CA THR A 76 3.36 1.04 0.10
C THR A 76 3.54 1.74 1.42
N ARG A 77 4.36 2.79 1.42
CA ARG A 77 4.46 3.77 2.51
C ARG A 77 4.32 5.18 1.97
N THR A 78 3.60 5.98 2.72
CA THR A 78 3.56 7.44 2.54
C THR A 78 4.37 8.08 3.64
N ILE A 79 5.32 8.92 3.28
CA ILE A 79 6.36 9.46 4.15
C ILE A 79 6.35 10.99 4.06
N CYS A 80 6.68 11.68 5.14
CA CYS A 80 6.96 13.11 5.16
C CYS A 80 8.34 13.39 5.77
N PHE A 81 8.91 14.55 5.43
CA PHE A 81 10.23 14.97 5.91
C PHE A 81 10.16 16.25 6.76
N SER A 82 8.95 16.73 7.01
CA SER A 82 8.63 17.86 7.89
C SER A 82 7.18 17.77 8.34
N LYS A 83 6.84 18.52 9.39
CA LYS A 83 5.46 18.62 9.90
C LYS A 83 4.51 19.04 8.78
N GLN A 84 3.45 18.28 8.59
CA GLN A 84 2.45 18.50 7.55
C GLN A 84 1.21 19.24 8.08
N GLN A 85 0.47 19.86 7.16
CA GLN A 85 -0.79 20.52 7.47
C GLN A 85 -1.81 19.55 8.08
N LYS A 86 -2.65 20.03 8.97
CA LYS A 86 -3.71 19.25 9.63
C LYS A 86 -4.61 18.53 8.63
N SER A 87 -4.93 19.18 7.50
CA SER A 87 -5.76 18.59 6.44
C SER A 87 -5.13 17.34 5.79
N ILE A 88 -3.80 17.29 5.64
CA ILE A 88 -3.07 16.14 5.12
C ILE A 88 -3.07 15.01 6.15
N ARG A 89 -2.72 15.33 7.40
CA ARG A 89 -2.70 14.37 8.51
C ARG A 89 -4.07 13.76 8.76
N ASP A 90 -5.15 14.55 8.68
CA ASP A 90 -6.53 14.03 8.76
C ASP A 90 -6.80 12.98 7.68
N LYS A 91 -6.41 13.22 6.42
CA LYS A 91 -6.59 12.24 5.34
C LYS A 91 -5.74 10.98 5.56
N PHE A 92 -4.48 11.16 5.99
CA PHE A 92 -3.62 10.02 6.33
C PHE A 92 -4.22 9.17 7.47
N THR A 93 -4.72 9.82 8.53
CA THR A 93 -5.38 9.15 9.65
C THR A 93 -6.63 8.38 9.20
N LYS A 94 -7.43 8.91 8.26
CA LYS A 94 -8.60 8.21 7.72
C LYS A 94 -8.23 7.00 6.89
N VAL A 95 -7.16 7.09 6.07
CA VAL A 95 -6.61 5.95 5.33
C VAL A 95 -6.09 4.89 6.31
N LEU A 96 -5.34 5.29 7.34
CA LEU A 96 -4.83 4.39 8.37
C LEU A 96 -5.97 3.70 9.14
N LYS A 97 -7.04 4.41 9.50
CA LYS A 97 -8.23 3.80 10.12
C LYS A 97 -8.86 2.76 9.20
N GLY A 98 -8.93 3.01 7.89
CA GLY A 98 -9.38 2.04 6.89
C GLY A 98 -8.49 0.80 6.84
N HIS A 99 -7.18 0.99 6.82
CA HIS A 99 -6.18 -0.06 6.85
C HIS A 99 -6.31 -0.94 8.12
N ILE A 100 -6.45 -0.34 9.29
CA ILE A 100 -6.66 -1.05 10.57
C ILE A 100 -8.00 -1.79 10.55
N ALA A 101 -9.07 -1.19 10.02
CA ALA A 101 -10.38 -1.83 9.94
C ALA A 101 -10.37 -3.10 9.09
N VAL A 102 -9.55 -3.14 8.03
CA VAL A 102 -9.29 -4.37 7.26
C VAL A 102 -8.51 -5.37 8.11
N ALA A 103 -7.35 -4.97 8.64
CA ALA A 103 -6.45 -5.85 9.39
C ALA A 103 -7.13 -6.52 10.60
N THR A 104 -8.09 -5.82 11.23
CA THR A 104 -8.83 -6.33 12.41
C THR A 104 -10.17 -6.98 12.07
N THR A 105 -10.41 -7.28 10.80
CA THR A 105 -11.69 -7.86 10.36
C THR A 105 -11.87 -9.30 10.85
N ASN A 106 -13.05 -9.57 11.39
CA ASN A 106 -13.50 -10.95 11.62
C ASN A 106 -14.00 -11.55 10.31
N ILE A 107 -13.19 -12.40 9.65
CA ILE A 107 -13.48 -12.97 8.33
C ILE A 107 -14.70 -13.92 8.35
N LYS A 108 -15.04 -14.54 9.49
CA LYS A 108 -16.27 -15.33 9.61
C LYS A 108 -17.54 -14.47 9.49
N LYS A 109 -17.48 -13.22 9.96
CA LYS A 109 -18.58 -12.26 9.84
C LYS A 109 -18.60 -11.60 8.46
N TYR A 110 -17.43 -11.22 7.94
CA TYR A 110 -17.23 -10.54 6.66
C TYR A 110 -16.56 -11.51 5.69
N LYS A 111 -17.35 -12.32 4.99
CA LYS A 111 -16.92 -13.54 4.30
C LYS A 111 -16.19 -13.31 2.96
N ASN A 112 -16.24 -12.10 2.40
CA ASN A 112 -15.68 -11.81 1.09
C ASN A 112 -15.10 -10.39 0.99
N GLY A 113 -14.36 -10.15 -0.07
CA GLY A 113 -13.67 -8.89 -0.31
C GLY A 113 -14.58 -7.67 -0.40
N LYS A 114 -15.81 -7.83 -0.95
CA LYS A 114 -16.80 -6.74 -1.06
C LYS A 114 -17.18 -6.16 0.31
N GLN A 115 -17.41 -7.03 1.28
CA GLN A 115 -17.81 -6.61 2.64
C GLN A 115 -16.64 -5.93 3.37
N ILE A 116 -15.41 -6.41 3.14
CA ILE A 116 -14.20 -5.86 3.76
C ILE A 116 -13.82 -4.52 3.12
N ASP A 117 -13.95 -4.38 1.79
CA ASP A 117 -13.73 -3.12 1.06
C ASP A 117 -14.60 -1.98 1.62
N ALA A 118 -15.88 -2.26 1.91
CA ALA A 118 -16.77 -1.29 2.51
C ALA A 118 -16.28 -0.81 3.90
N ARG A 119 -15.65 -1.70 4.69
CA ARG A 119 -15.06 -1.35 6.00
C ARG A 119 -13.84 -0.44 5.86
N ALA A 120 -13.01 -0.64 4.82
CA ALA A 120 -11.88 0.24 4.56
C ALA A 120 -12.33 1.66 4.20
N ARG A 121 -13.32 1.76 3.30
CA ARG A 121 -13.77 3.03 2.73
C ARG A 121 -14.60 3.90 3.67
N GLN A 122 -15.20 3.33 4.72
CA GLN A 122 -16.17 4.04 5.56
C GLN A 122 -15.65 5.36 6.16
N PHE A 123 -14.35 5.46 6.47
CA PHE A 123 -13.77 6.64 7.09
C PHE A 123 -13.57 7.81 6.11
N LEU A 124 -13.29 7.52 4.85
CA LEU A 124 -13.23 8.52 3.79
C LEU A 124 -14.64 8.90 3.31
N LYS A 125 -15.54 7.93 3.16
CA LYS A 125 -16.90 8.16 2.70
C LYS A 125 -17.72 9.07 3.61
N LYS A 126 -17.42 9.13 4.91
CA LYS A 126 -18.05 10.09 5.83
C LYS A 126 -17.82 11.55 5.43
N ASP A 127 -16.74 11.83 4.71
CA ASP A 127 -16.42 13.17 4.19
C ASP A 127 -16.74 13.30 2.68
N GLY A 128 -17.47 12.37 2.09
CA GLY A 128 -17.75 12.35 0.64
C GLY A 128 -16.52 11.99 -0.21
N LEU A 129 -15.47 11.39 0.39
CA LEU A 129 -14.22 11.01 -0.27
C LEU A 129 -14.16 9.52 -0.55
N ASP A 130 -13.42 9.13 -1.59
CA ASP A 130 -13.18 7.74 -1.96
C ASP A 130 -11.88 7.62 -2.76
N TYR A 131 -11.48 6.39 -3.10
CA TYR A 131 -10.38 6.07 -4.02
C TYR A 131 -10.86 5.10 -5.11
N ALA A 132 -10.23 5.18 -6.29
CA ALA A 132 -10.70 4.51 -7.50
C ALA A 132 -10.27 3.04 -7.64
N HIS A 133 -9.25 2.60 -6.89
CA HIS A 133 -8.74 1.22 -6.97
C HIS A 133 -9.38 0.29 -5.93
N GLY A 134 -9.12 -1.01 -6.02
CA GLY A 134 -9.49 -1.98 -4.98
C GLY A 134 -8.75 -1.72 -3.67
N THR A 135 -9.31 -2.12 -2.55
CA THR A 135 -8.63 -2.03 -1.25
C THR A 135 -7.53 -3.07 -1.10
N GLY A 136 -7.52 -4.08 -1.96
CA GLY A 136 -6.48 -5.10 -1.99
C GLY A 136 -6.73 -6.15 -3.06
N HIS A 137 -5.69 -6.86 -3.40
CA HIS A 137 -5.67 -7.96 -4.36
C HIS A 137 -5.05 -9.21 -3.75
N GLY A 138 -5.28 -10.36 -4.36
CA GLY A 138 -4.55 -11.57 -4.01
C GLY A 138 -3.09 -11.47 -4.49
N VAL A 139 -2.21 -12.21 -3.83
CA VAL A 139 -0.77 -12.25 -4.12
C VAL A 139 -0.33 -13.69 -4.29
N GLY A 140 0.33 -14.01 -5.41
CA GLY A 140 0.91 -15.32 -5.66
C GLY A 140 2.16 -15.58 -4.83
N PHE A 141 2.44 -16.83 -4.52
CA PHE A 141 3.62 -17.21 -3.73
C PHE A 141 4.94 -16.94 -4.49
N PHE A 142 5.13 -17.56 -5.61
CA PHE A 142 6.25 -17.35 -6.53
C PHE A 142 5.69 -17.11 -7.94
N SER A 143 4.82 -16.12 -8.06
CA SER A 143 4.00 -15.88 -9.24
C SER A 143 3.66 -14.38 -9.34
N ASN A 144 2.48 -14.05 -9.83
CA ASN A 144 2.10 -12.65 -10.03
C ASN A 144 1.84 -11.93 -8.70
N VAL A 145 2.31 -10.68 -8.61
CA VAL A 145 1.98 -9.81 -7.47
C VAL A 145 0.47 -9.58 -7.37
N HIS A 146 -0.22 -9.46 -8.51
CA HIS A 146 -1.68 -9.47 -8.60
C HIS A 146 -2.15 -10.85 -9.07
N GLU A 147 -2.67 -11.66 -8.14
CA GLU A 147 -3.14 -13.01 -8.44
C GLU A 147 -4.45 -13.31 -7.69
N GLY A 148 -5.48 -13.63 -8.46
CA GLY A 148 -6.78 -14.02 -7.93
C GLY A 148 -6.87 -15.49 -7.50
N PRO A 149 -8.08 -15.96 -7.14
CA PRO A 149 -9.39 -15.33 -7.36
C PRO A 149 -9.82 -14.31 -6.28
N GLN A 150 -9.15 -14.28 -5.12
CA GLN A 150 -9.48 -13.41 -4.01
C GLN A 150 -9.01 -11.97 -4.25
N SER A 151 -9.77 -11.00 -3.77
CA SER A 151 -9.37 -9.59 -3.66
C SER A 151 -10.25 -8.87 -2.65
N ILE A 152 -9.81 -7.71 -2.17
CA ILE A 152 -10.62 -6.81 -1.35
C ILE A 152 -11.09 -5.66 -2.25
N SER A 153 -12.27 -5.82 -2.85
CA SER A 153 -12.83 -4.84 -3.77
C SER A 153 -14.35 -4.88 -3.77
N LYS A 154 -14.99 -3.79 -4.19
CA LYS A 154 -16.46 -3.67 -4.22
C LYS A 154 -17.18 -4.72 -5.10
N TYR A 155 -16.44 -5.40 -5.97
CA TYR A 155 -17.01 -6.38 -6.90
C TYR A 155 -16.71 -7.84 -6.52
N ASN A 156 -15.71 -8.08 -5.65
CA ASN A 156 -15.28 -9.44 -5.36
C ASN A 156 -16.13 -10.10 -4.29
N THR A 157 -16.82 -11.18 -4.65
CA THR A 157 -17.67 -11.99 -3.78
C THR A 157 -17.06 -13.34 -3.43
N VAL A 158 -15.84 -13.63 -3.88
CA VAL A 158 -15.12 -14.85 -3.55
C VAL A 158 -14.99 -14.98 -2.04
N LYS A 159 -15.36 -16.15 -1.53
CA LYS A 159 -15.21 -16.46 -0.11
C LYS A 159 -13.74 -16.49 0.26
N LEU A 160 -13.41 -15.80 1.33
CA LEU A 160 -12.04 -15.79 1.86
C LEU A 160 -11.79 -17.01 2.74
N GLU A 161 -10.67 -17.68 2.52
CA GLU A 161 -10.30 -18.95 3.17
C GLU A 161 -8.90 -18.88 3.77
N GLU A 162 -8.62 -19.79 4.71
CA GLU A 162 -7.31 -19.91 5.35
C GLU A 162 -6.19 -20.13 4.31
N GLY A 163 -5.05 -19.50 4.53
CA GLY A 163 -3.89 -19.56 3.66
C GLY A 163 -3.87 -18.53 2.53
N MET A 164 -5.00 -17.89 2.20
CA MET A 164 -5.02 -16.84 1.18
C MET A 164 -4.18 -15.64 1.60
N VAL A 165 -3.36 -15.15 0.68
CA VAL A 165 -2.54 -13.94 0.83
C VAL A 165 -3.18 -12.80 0.04
N LEU A 166 -3.26 -11.62 0.66
CA LEU A 166 -3.85 -10.42 0.05
C LEU A 166 -3.03 -9.18 0.41
N SER A 167 -3.11 -8.14 -0.43
CA SER A 167 -2.75 -6.79 -0.03
C SER A 167 -3.89 -6.13 0.77
N ASN A 168 -3.53 -5.17 1.61
CA ASN A 168 -4.43 -4.29 2.35
C ASN A 168 -3.90 -2.88 2.16
N GLU A 169 -4.46 -2.14 1.18
CA GLU A 169 -3.85 -0.94 0.59
C GLU A 169 -4.83 0.23 0.35
N PRO A 170 -5.66 0.62 1.31
CA PRO A 170 -6.51 1.79 1.14
C PRO A 170 -5.68 3.04 0.86
N GLY A 171 -6.24 3.99 0.10
CA GLY A 171 -5.54 5.21 -0.27
C GLY A 171 -6.45 6.44 -0.35
N TYR A 172 -5.82 7.60 -0.55
CA TYR A 172 -6.46 8.88 -0.87
C TYR A 172 -5.56 9.66 -1.82
N TYR A 173 -6.13 10.23 -2.89
CA TYR A 173 -5.37 10.90 -3.94
C TYR A 173 -5.98 12.25 -4.25
N LYS A 174 -5.22 13.32 -3.99
CA LYS A 174 -5.61 14.69 -4.36
C LYS A 174 -4.88 15.08 -5.63
N LYS A 175 -5.58 14.94 -6.77
CA LYS A 175 -5.03 15.25 -8.11
C LYS A 175 -4.27 16.57 -8.13
N GLY A 176 -3.06 16.55 -8.65
CA GLY A 176 -2.17 17.72 -8.74
C GLY A 176 -1.46 18.12 -7.44
N TYR A 177 -1.69 17.41 -6.34
CA TYR A 177 -1.13 17.74 -5.02
C TYR A 177 -0.32 16.60 -4.40
N TYR A 178 -0.96 15.48 -3.99
CA TYR A 178 -0.31 14.37 -3.32
C TYR A 178 -1.19 13.11 -3.32
N GLY A 179 -0.56 11.96 -3.09
CA GLY A 179 -1.24 10.70 -2.79
C GLY A 179 -0.85 10.14 -1.44
N ILE A 180 -1.77 9.40 -0.84
CA ILE A 180 -1.58 8.62 0.38
C ILE A 180 -2.01 7.20 0.08
N ARG A 181 -1.15 6.22 0.34
CA ARG A 181 -1.47 4.79 0.38
C ARG A 181 -0.69 4.16 1.52
N ILE A 182 -1.35 3.31 2.29
CA ILE A 182 -0.75 2.53 3.36
C ILE A 182 -1.06 1.08 3.05
N GLU A 183 -0.02 0.29 2.79
CA GLU A 183 -0.15 -1.07 2.35
C GLU A 183 0.68 -2.04 3.16
N ASN A 184 0.06 -3.14 3.53
CA ASN A 184 0.71 -4.35 4.01
C ASN A 184 0.21 -5.57 3.25
N LEU A 185 1.05 -6.57 3.10
CA LEU A 185 0.58 -7.92 2.82
C LEU A 185 0.08 -8.57 4.10
N VAL A 186 -1.02 -9.28 3.97
CA VAL A 186 -1.66 -10.04 5.04
C VAL A 186 -2.00 -11.45 4.54
N TYR A 187 -1.99 -12.43 5.42
CA TYR A 187 -2.51 -13.76 5.10
C TYR A 187 -3.63 -14.14 6.06
N ILE A 188 -4.51 -15.02 5.60
CA ILE A 188 -5.63 -15.48 6.41
C ILE A 188 -5.21 -16.68 7.24
N LYS A 189 -5.31 -16.53 8.55
CA LYS A 189 -4.95 -17.55 9.54
C LYS A 189 -6.14 -17.94 10.38
N LYS A 190 -6.28 -19.25 10.59
CA LYS A 190 -7.20 -19.79 11.57
C LYS A 190 -6.55 -19.79 12.94
N ASN A 191 -7.15 -19.09 13.89
CA ASN A 191 -6.75 -19.11 15.29
C ASN A 191 -7.93 -19.61 16.15
N LYS A 192 -7.84 -20.85 16.65
CA LYS A 192 -8.95 -21.55 17.32
C LYS A 192 -10.20 -21.55 16.43
N LYS A 193 -11.28 -20.87 16.86
CA LYS A 193 -12.54 -20.77 16.12
C LYS A 193 -12.63 -19.50 15.24
N LYS A 194 -11.60 -18.64 15.21
CA LYS A 194 -11.60 -17.37 14.45
C LYS A 194 -10.81 -17.52 13.16
N LEU A 195 -11.25 -16.84 12.11
CA LEU A 195 -10.51 -16.62 10.87
C LEU A 195 -10.18 -15.14 10.82
N GLN A 196 -8.90 -14.79 10.74
CA GLN A 196 -8.41 -13.42 10.87
C GLN A 196 -7.23 -13.16 9.93
N PHE A 197 -6.98 -11.90 9.64
CA PHE A 197 -5.76 -11.49 8.97
C PHE A 197 -4.58 -11.49 9.94
N GLU A 198 -3.45 -12.02 9.48
CA GLU A 198 -2.14 -11.89 10.10
C GLU A 198 -1.25 -11.04 9.20
N ASN A 199 -0.51 -10.11 9.78
CA ASN A 199 0.32 -9.17 9.04
C ASN A 199 1.66 -9.80 8.66
N LEU A 200 2.07 -9.66 7.38
CA LEU A 200 3.37 -10.09 6.88
C LEU A 200 4.38 -8.94 6.76
N THR A 201 3.90 -7.72 6.59
CA THR A 201 4.74 -6.53 6.38
C THR A 201 5.17 -5.91 7.70
N LEU A 202 6.48 -5.76 7.92
CA LEU A 202 7.06 -5.20 9.15
C LEU A 202 7.53 -3.74 8.98
N ALA A 203 7.44 -3.17 7.78
CA ALA A 203 7.83 -1.78 7.54
C ALA A 203 7.03 -0.81 8.44
N PRO A 204 7.68 0.18 9.12
CA PRO A 204 6.98 1.11 9.99
C PRO A 204 6.03 2.04 9.21
N ILE A 205 4.97 2.47 9.87
CA ILE A 205 4.05 3.51 9.37
C ILE A 205 4.55 4.87 9.87
N GLU A 206 4.44 5.90 9.00
CA GLU A 206 4.87 7.27 9.30
C GLU A 206 4.03 7.90 10.43
N LYS A 207 4.66 8.14 11.57
CA LYS A 207 3.99 8.66 12.77
C LYS A 207 3.69 10.15 12.68
N ASP A 208 4.53 10.91 11.99
CA ASP A 208 4.39 12.37 11.87
C ASP A 208 3.22 12.77 10.96
N LEU A 209 2.58 11.80 10.31
CA LEU A 209 1.36 11.97 9.51
C LEU A 209 0.06 11.60 10.27
N ILE A 210 0.16 11.17 11.52
CA ILE A 210 -1.01 10.84 12.36
C ILE A 210 -1.54 12.06 13.12
#